data_52261739e9a316201167706ebff36673
#
_entry.id   52261739e9a316201167706ebff36673
#
_cell.length_a   1.000
_cell.length_b   1.000
_cell.length_c   1.000
_cell.angle_alpha   90.00
_cell.angle_beta   90.00
_cell.angle_gamma   90.00
#
_symmetry.space_group_name_H-M   'P 1'
#
loop_
_entity.id
_entity.type
_entity.pdbx_description
1 polymer ?
#
loop_
_entity_poly.entity_id
_entity_poly.type
_entity_poly.pdbx_seq_one_letter_code
_entity_poly.pdbx_strand_id
1 'polypeptide(L)'
;RRQRQMCIRDSYAKNVLFRPEKNLFATAWDEYNIASQVWMVLAHVMSDEENKSIMQTTIQELFPVKNIATPYMYHHIVEALFEAGLDEEAIHLMKSYWGKMISLGADTYWEAFDPDQPEYSPYGSPIVNSYCHAWSCTPVYLLKKYVKNK
;
A
#
# COMPACT_ATOMS: atom_id res chain seq x y z
N ARG A 1 7.41 -3.49 -28.84
CA ARG A 1 7.90 -2.30 -28.10
C ARG A 1 7.51 -2.33 -26.62
N ARG A 2 6.21 -2.56 -26.26
CA ARG A 2 5.73 -2.58 -24.85
C ARG A 2 6.44 -3.62 -24.00
N GLN A 3 6.57 -4.87 -24.48
CA GLN A 3 7.23 -5.98 -23.79
C GLN A 3 8.73 -5.71 -23.56
N ARG A 4 9.42 -5.07 -24.52
CA ARG A 4 10.83 -4.68 -24.38
C ARG A 4 11.04 -3.60 -23.30
N GLN A 5 10.12 -2.64 -23.19
CA GLN A 5 10.16 -1.63 -22.12
C GLN A 5 9.93 -2.22 -20.74
N MET A 6 9.03 -3.18 -20.61
CA MET A 6 8.82 -3.91 -19.35
C MET A 6 10.08 -4.66 -18.90
N CYS A 7 10.72 -5.41 -19.80
CA CYS A 7 11.97 -6.11 -19.49
C CYS A 7 13.09 -5.17 -19.03
N ILE A 8 13.23 -3.99 -19.66
CA ILE A 8 14.25 -3.00 -19.26
C ILE A 8 13.94 -2.47 -17.86
N ARG A 9 12.70 -2.12 -17.60
CA ARG A 9 12.25 -1.64 -16.28
C ARG A 9 12.53 -2.68 -15.19
N ASP A 10 12.11 -3.91 -15.41
CA ASP A 10 12.24 -4.99 -14.43
C ASP A 10 13.71 -5.33 -14.18
N SER A 11 14.53 -5.39 -15.23
CA SER A 11 15.98 -5.60 -15.11
C SER A 11 16.64 -4.47 -14.31
N TYR A 12 16.26 -3.22 -14.54
CA TYR A 12 16.78 -2.09 -13.78
C TYR A 12 16.38 -2.19 -12.31
N ALA A 13 15.10 -2.44 -12.02
CA ALA A 13 14.62 -2.57 -10.65
C ALA A 13 15.35 -3.69 -9.89
N LYS A 14 15.49 -4.87 -10.51
CA LYS A 14 16.18 -6.01 -9.91
C LYS A 14 17.68 -5.75 -9.67
N ASN A 15 18.37 -5.19 -10.64
CA ASN A 15 19.83 -5.12 -10.62
C ASN A 15 20.36 -3.84 -9.94
N VAL A 16 19.55 -2.78 -9.90
CA VAL A 16 20.00 -1.47 -9.40
C VAL A 16 19.32 -1.06 -8.10
N LEU A 17 18.02 -1.40 -7.94
CA LEU A 17 17.26 -0.94 -6.78
C LEU A 17 17.08 -2.00 -5.70
N PHE A 18 17.05 -3.28 -6.05
CA PHE A 18 16.90 -4.34 -5.06
C PHE A 18 18.17 -4.54 -4.24
N ARG A 19 18.03 -4.66 -2.94
CA ARG A 19 19.09 -4.93 -1.96
C ARG A 19 18.85 -6.30 -1.34
N PRO A 20 19.53 -7.36 -1.82
CA PRO A 20 19.32 -8.72 -1.32
C PRO A 20 19.56 -8.87 0.18
N GLU A 21 20.53 -8.15 0.73
CA GLU A 21 20.89 -8.16 2.16
C GLU A 21 19.82 -7.55 3.06
N LYS A 22 18.95 -6.72 2.49
CA LYS A 22 17.78 -6.13 3.17
C LYS A 22 16.47 -6.76 2.76
N ASN A 23 16.47 -7.51 1.66
CA ASN A 23 15.27 -8.04 1.01
C ASN A 23 14.23 -6.94 0.70
N LEU A 24 14.69 -5.75 0.29
CA LEU A 24 13.89 -4.58 -0.03
C LEU A 24 14.42 -3.86 -1.26
N PHE A 25 13.54 -3.11 -1.92
CA PHE A 25 13.90 -2.15 -2.95
C PHE A 25 14.25 -0.80 -2.33
N ALA A 26 15.43 -0.29 -2.65
CA ALA A 26 15.84 1.05 -2.30
C ALA A 26 15.30 2.09 -3.29
N THR A 27 15.13 3.32 -2.84
CA THR A 27 14.94 4.49 -3.74
C THR A 27 16.26 4.86 -4.42
N ALA A 28 16.21 5.84 -5.33
CA ALA A 28 17.41 6.41 -5.94
C ALA A 28 18.37 7.09 -4.91
N TRP A 29 17.88 7.38 -3.72
CA TRP A 29 18.61 7.98 -2.60
C TRP A 29 19.07 6.94 -1.57
N ASP A 30 18.98 5.65 -1.91
CA ASP A 30 19.26 4.51 -1.03
C ASP A 30 18.43 4.48 0.27
N GLU A 31 17.21 5.03 0.20
CA GLU A 31 16.24 5.02 1.28
C GLU A 31 15.22 3.90 1.05
N TYR A 32 14.60 3.42 2.13
CA TYR A 32 13.57 2.39 2.09
C TYR A 32 12.23 2.97 2.52
N ASN A 33 11.20 2.75 1.73
CA ASN A 33 9.84 3.14 2.06
C ASN A 33 8.81 2.11 1.57
N ILE A 34 7.63 2.15 2.15
CA ILE A 34 6.53 1.22 1.83
C ILE A 34 6.11 1.35 0.36
N ALA A 35 6.01 2.56 -0.17
CA ALA A 35 5.53 2.80 -1.53
C ALA A 35 6.42 2.12 -2.58
N SER A 36 7.75 2.15 -2.41
CA SER A 36 8.67 1.46 -3.31
C SER A 36 8.41 -0.04 -3.36
N GLN A 37 8.22 -0.68 -2.21
CA GLN A 37 7.93 -2.12 -2.14
C GLN A 37 6.60 -2.44 -2.82
N VAL A 38 5.55 -1.70 -2.45
CA VAL A 38 4.20 -1.86 -2.99
C VAL A 38 4.18 -1.79 -4.52
N TRP A 39 4.80 -0.77 -5.09
CA TRP A 39 4.81 -0.62 -6.55
C TRP A 39 5.60 -1.71 -7.28
N MET A 40 6.69 -2.22 -6.68
CA MET A 40 7.47 -3.32 -7.28
C MET A 40 6.70 -4.64 -7.24
N VAL A 41 5.98 -4.90 -6.15
CA VAL A 41 5.10 -6.08 -6.03
C VAL A 41 3.95 -6.00 -7.02
N LEU A 42 3.20 -4.91 -7.07
CA LEU A 42 2.09 -4.71 -8.00
C LEU A 42 2.53 -4.70 -9.48
N ALA A 43 3.77 -4.36 -9.75
CA ALA A 43 4.36 -4.44 -11.08
C ALA A 43 4.88 -5.84 -11.44
N HIS A 44 4.78 -6.82 -10.51
CA HIS A 44 5.31 -8.18 -10.67
C HIS A 44 6.77 -8.20 -11.13
N VAL A 45 7.61 -7.36 -10.49
CA VAL A 45 9.03 -7.27 -10.84
C VAL A 45 9.77 -8.54 -10.44
N MET A 46 9.37 -9.17 -9.34
CA MET A 46 9.94 -10.40 -8.80
C MET A 46 8.97 -11.58 -8.96
N SER A 47 9.39 -12.80 -8.60
CA SER A 47 8.49 -13.96 -8.51
C SER A 47 7.48 -13.80 -7.36
N ASP A 48 6.44 -14.63 -7.35
CA ASP A 48 5.42 -14.58 -6.31
C ASP A 48 6.01 -14.89 -4.92
N GLU A 49 6.95 -15.84 -4.83
CA GLU A 49 7.65 -16.18 -3.60
C GLU A 49 8.53 -15.02 -3.09
N GLU A 50 9.25 -14.37 -4.00
CA GLU A 50 10.08 -13.21 -3.67
C GLU A 50 9.20 -12.02 -3.26
N ASN A 51 8.09 -11.76 -3.97
CA ASN A 51 7.13 -10.71 -3.62
C ASN A 51 6.53 -10.94 -2.23
N LYS A 52 6.19 -12.18 -1.88
CA LYS A 52 5.74 -12.53 -0.53
C LYS A 52 6.80 -12.23 0.52
N SER A 53 8.04 -12.66 0.27
CA SER A 53 9.17 -12.41 1.17
C SER A 53 9.44 -10.92 1.36
N ILE A 54 9.40 -10.12 0.27
CA ILE A 54 9.57 -8.67 0.31
C ILE A 54 8.47 -8.01 1.14
N MET A 55 7.20 -8.39 0.95
CA MET A 55 6.10 -7.83 1.72
C MET A 55 6.14 -8.23 3.20
N GLN A 56 6.59 -9.44 3.52
CA GLN A 56 6.85 -9.84 4.92
C GLN A 56 7.94 -8.97 5.57
N THR A 57 9.05 -8.75 4.87
CA THR A 57 10.10 -7.84 5.33
C THR A 57 9.59 -6.40 5.45
N THR A 58 8.76 -5.95 4.50
CA THR A 58 8.12 -4.63 4.56
C THR A 58 7.29 -4.44 5.82
N ILE A 59 6.51 -5.46 6.20
CA ILE A 59 5.73 -5.42 7.45
C ILE A 59 6.66 -5.36 8.67
N GLN A 60 7.72 -6.15 8.68
CA GLN A 60 8.64 -6.23 9.83
C GLN A 60 9.43 -4.93 10.05
N GLU A 61 9.91 -4.31 8.97
CA GLU A 61 10.88 -3.22 9.02
C GLU A 61 10.25 -1.83 8.85
N LEU A 62 9.13 -1.73 8.12
CA LEU A 62 8.56 -0.45 7.70
C LEU A 62 7.16 -0.17 8.27
N PHE A 63 6.50 -1.14 8.92
CA PHE A 63 5.24 -0.89 9.61
C PHE A 63 5.48 -0.44 11.06
N PRO A 64 4.52 0.25 11.70
CA PRO A 64 3.23 0.66 11.13
C PRO A 64 3.37 1.70 10.02
N VAL A 65 2.37 1.78 9.15
CA VAL A 65 2.32 2.76 8.06
C VAL A 65 2.33 4.17 8.65
N LYS A 66 3.35 4.96 8.32
CA LYS A 66 3.53 6.34 8.81
C LYS A 66 3.71 7.30 7.64
N ASN A 67 3.35 8.56 7.86
CA ASN A 67 3.47 9.64 6.88
C ASN A 67 2.68 9.41 5.58
N ILE A 68 1.65 8.56 5.64
CA ILE A 68 0.72 8.28 4.55
C ILE A 68 -0.69 8.54 5.08
N ALA A 69 -1.25 9.67 4.70
CA ALA A 69 -2.58 10.10 5.16
C ALA A 69 -3.66 9.95 4.08
N THR A 70 -3.42 9.18 3.03
CA THR A 70 -4.40 9.02 1.94
C THR A 70 -4.89 7.59 1.82
N PRO A 71 -6.20 7.35 1.83
CA PRO A 71 -6.79 6.03 1.56
C PRO A 71 -6.38 5.47 0.19
N TYR A 72 -6.04 6.35 -0.74
CA TYR A 72 -5.49 5.97 -2.04
C TYR A 72 -4.24 5.10 -1.91
N MET A 73 -3.26 5.51 -1.10
CA MET A 73 -2.04 4.71 -0.92
C MET A 73 -2.30 3.46 -0.06
N TYR A 74 -3.16 3.55 0.96
CA TYR A 74 -3.58 2.38 1.74
C TYR A 74 -4.24 1.31 0.87
N HIS A 75 -5.03 1.70 -0.15
CA HIS A 75 -5.57 0.76 -1.12
C HIS A 75 -4.45 -0.07 -1.77
N HIS A 76 -3.41 0.58 -2.27
CA HIS A 76 -2.32 -0.10 -2.96
C HIS A 76 -1.47 -0.95 -2.01
N ILE A 77 -1.31 -0.54 -0.74
CA ILE A 77 -0.64 -1.36 0.27
C ILE A 77 -1.44 -2.65 0.50
N VAL A 78 -2.74 -2.54 0.70
CA VAL A 78 -3.63 -3.70 0.91
C VAL A 78 -3.65 -4.59 -0.34
N GLU A 79 -3.72 -4.00 -1.53
CA GLU A 79 -3.68 -4.74 -2.79
C GLU A 79 -2.37 -5.52 -2.94
N ALA A 80 -1.23 -4.91 -2.65
CA ALA A 80 0.08 -5.57 -2.69
C ALA A 80 0.19 -6.72 -1.68
N LEU A 81 -0.41 -6.58 -0.49
CA LEU A 81 -0.47 -7.67 0.50
C LEU A 81 -1.27 -8.86 -0.03
N PHE A 82 -2.43 -8.62 -0.65
CA PHE A 82 -3.22 -9.69 -1.29
C PHE A 82 -2.48 -10.35 -2.45
N GLU A 83 -1.86 -9.56 -3.34
CA GLU A 83 -1.08 -10.10 -4.47
C GLU A 83 0.13 -10.92 -3.99
N ALA A 84 0.69 -10.57 -2.84
CA ALA A 84 1.77 -11.33 -2.18
C ALA A 84 1.26 -12.55 -1.39
N GLY A 85 -0.04 -12.84 -1.37
CA GLY A 85 -0.64 -13.95 -0.61
C GLY A 85 -0.59 -13.78 0.91
N LEU A 86 -0.62 -12.53 1.40
CA LEU A 86 -0.66 -12.14 2.82
C LEU A 86 -2.08 -11.63 3.16
N ASP A 87 -3.06 -12.51 3.00
CA ASP A 87 -4.49 -12.16 3.08
C ASP A 87 -4.91 -11.69 4.48
N GLU A 88 -4.35 -12.31 5.53
CA GLU A 88 -4.68 -11.96 6.92
C GLU A 88 -4.20 -10.56 7.25
N GLU A 89 -2.98 -10.22 6.85
CA GLU A 89 -2.37 -8.91 7.04
C GLU A 89 -3.10 -7.84 6.22
N ALA A 90 -3.51 -8.17 4.99
CA ALA A 90 -4.32 -7.29 4.16
C ALA A 90 -5.66 -6.95 4.80
N ILE A 91 -6.38 -7.97 5.28
CA ILE A 91 -7.68 -7.80 5.98
C ILE A 91 -7.47 -7.04 7.30
N HIS A 92 -6.42 -7.34 8.04
CA HIS A 92 -6.09 -6.63 9.27
C HIS A 92 -5.86 -5.13 9.01
N LEU A 93 -5.06 -4.79 8.01
CA LEU A 93 -4.78 -3.39 7.64
C LEU A 93 -6.06 -2.67 7.18
N MET A 94 -6.91 -3.33 6.37
CA MET A 94 -8.20 -2.76 5.98
C MET A 94 -9.08 -2.44 7.19
N LYS A 95 -9.21 -3.38 8.12
CA LYS A 95 -10.02 -3.19 9.33
C LYS A 95 -9.47 -2.10 10.22
N SER A 96 -8.15 -2.03 10.39
CA SER A 96 -7.52 -1.01 11.23
C SER A 96 -7.64 0.39 10.64
N TYR A 97 -7.53 0.55 9.33
CA TYR A 97 -7.56 1.85 8.69
C TYR A 97 -9.01 2.35 8.45
N TRP A 98 -9.77 1.69 7.58
CA TRP A 98 -11.15 2.10 7.29
C TRP A 98 -12.11 1.85 8.46
N GLY A 99 -11.89 0.78 9.23
CA GLY A 99 -12.66 0.54 10.45
C GLY A 99 -12.43 1.60 11.51
N LYS A 100 -11.24 2.19 11.58
CA LYS A 100 -10.96 3.34 12.47
C LYS A 100 -11.75 4.57 12.05
N MET A 101 -11.87 4.90 10.76
CA MET A 101 -12.74 5.98 10.28
C MET A 101 -14.19 5.77 10.76
N ILE A 102 -14.73 4.55 10.60
CA ILE A 102 -16.09 4.20 11.03
C ILE A 102 -16.23 4.38 12.56
N SER A 103 -15.24 3.94 13.33
CA SER A 103 -15.26 4.10 14.79
C SER A 103 -15.24 5.56 15.27
N LEU A 104 -14.76 6.45 14.43
CA LEU A 104 -14.75 7.90 14.65
C LEU A 104 -16.03 8.59 14.13
N GLY A 105 -17.00 7.83 13.65
CA GLY A 105 -18.30 8.35 13.22
C GLY A 105 -18.41 8.62 11.72
N ALA A 106 -17.47 8.10 10.91
CA ALA A 106 -17.59 8.23 9.46
C ALA A 106 -18.79 7.43 8.93
N ASP A 107 -19.72 8.09 8.30
CA ASP A 107 -20.83 7.52 7.52
C ASP A 107 -20.47 7.36 6.03
N THR A 108 -19.42 8.08 5.60
CA THR A 108 -18.78 7.95 4.30
C THR A 108 -17.25 7.93 4.47
N TYR A 109 -16.49 7.45 3.47
CA TYR A 109 -15.04 7.43 3.57
C TYR A 109 -14.42 8.79 3.25
N TRP A 110 -13.41 9.16 4.05
CA TRP A 110 -12.75 10.45 4.02
C TRP A 110 -11.63 10.49 2.97
N GLU A 111 -11.38 11.66 2.42
CA GLU A 111 -10.32 11.91 1.44
C GLU A 111 -8.91 11.70 1.99
N ALA A 112 -8.70 12.18 3.20
CA ALA A 112 -7.45 12.05 3.94
C ALA A 112 -7.74 11.62 5.38
N PHE A 113 -6.89 10.74 5.90
CA PHE A 113 -7.01 10.23 7.25
C PHE A 113 -5.68 9.67 7.73
N ASP A 114 -5.19 10.20 8.83
CA ASP A 114 -4.07 9.64 9.57
C ASP A 114 -4.62 8.97 10.85
N PRO A 115 -4.49 7.65 11.03
CA PRO A 115 -4.98 6.96 12.22
C PRO A 115 -4.38 7.46 13.54
N ASP A 116 -3.12 7.93 13.51
CA ASP A 116 -2.42 8.43 14.69
C ASP A 116 -2.76 9.90 14.99
N GLN A 117 -3.19 10.65 13.97
CA GLN A 117 -3.54 12.06 14.04
C GLN A 117 -4.83 12.35 13.26
N PRO A 118 -6.02 11.95 13.78
CA PRO A 118 -7.29 12.07 13.05
C PRO A 118 -7.64 13.48 12.61
N GLU A 119 -7.14 14.50 13.32
CA GLU A 119 -7.34 15.92 13.00
C GLU A 119 -6.32 16.44 11.96
N TYR A 120 -5.37 15.61 11.54
CA TYR A 120 -4.39 16.03 10.55
C TYR A 120 -5.01 16.13 9.15
N SER A 121 -4.63 17.19 8.45
CA SER A 121 -4.96 17.38 7.04
C SER A 121 -3.70 17.75 6.25
N PRO A 122 -3.41 17.06 5.14
CA PRO A 122 -2.33 17.44 4.23
C PRO A 122 -2.56 18.80 3.56
N TYR A 123 -3.80 19.34 3.66
CA TYR A 123 -4.19 20.62 3.09
C TYR A 123 -4.15 21.77 4.12
N GLY A 124 -3.60 21.53 5.31
CA GLY A 124 -3.41 22.52 6.35
C GLY A 124 -4.61 22.73 7.31
N SER A 125 -5.79 22.24 6.98
CA SER A 125 -6.97 22.27 7.85
C SER A 125 -7.92 21.11 7.54
N PRO A 126 -8.49 20.44 8.56
CA PRO A 126 -9.48 19.39 8.34
C PRO A 126 -10.76 19.87 7.66
N ILE A 127 -11.09 21.16 7.75
CA ILE A 127 -12.28 21.77 7.10
C ILE A 127 -12.22 21.64 5.57
N VAL A 128 -11.04 21.61 4.97
CA VAL A 128 -10.88 21.49 3.51
C VAL A 128 -10.85 20.06 3.02
N ASN A 129 -10.83 19.05 3.90
CA ASN A 129 -10.94 17.66 3.51
C ASN A 129 -12.34 17.33 3.03
N SER A 130 -12.46 16.52 1.99
CA SER A 130 -13.72 15.88 1.66
C SER A 130 -13.99 14.71 2.61
N TYR A 131 -15.16 14.69 3.21
CA TYR A 131 -15.63 13.59 4.07
C TYR A 131 -16.48 12.58 3.30
N CYS A 132 -16.56 12.70 1.97
CA CYS A 132 -17.18 11.75 1.05
C CYS A 132 -16.36 11.71 -0.24
N HIS A 133 -15.30 10.90 -0.26
CA HIS A 133 -14.36 10.89 -1.39
C HIS A 133 -14.30 9.52 -2.07
N ALA A 134 -14.50 9.51 -3.40
CA ALA A 134 -14.60 8.28 -4.19
C ALA A 134 -13.35 7.40 -4.14
N TRP A 135 -12.15 7.97 -4.11
CA TRP A 135 -10.91 7.18 -4.07
C TRP A 135 -10.70 6.38 -2.77
N SER A 136 -11.52 6.68 -1.76
CA SER A 136 -11.49 5.99 -0.48
C SER A 136 -12.45 4.79 -0.41
N CYS A 137 -13.35 4.63 -1.39
CA CYS A 137 -14.39 3.60 -1.42
C CYS A 137 -13.88 2.24 -1.93
N THR A 138 -12.62 1.96 -1.78
CA THR A 138 -11.95 0.77 -2.33
C THR A 138 -12.09 -0.53 -1.54
N PRO A 139 -12.46 -0.57 -0.26
CA PRO A 139 -12.63 -1.82 0.49
C PRO A 139 -13.57 -2.81 -0.19
N VAL A 140 -14.68 -2.34 -0.77
CA VAL A 140 -15.66 -3.21 -1.47
C VAL A 140 -15.04 -3.86 -2.71
N TYR A 141 -14.24 -3.11 -3.47
CA TYR A 141 -13.51 -3.64 -4.62
C TYR A 141 -12.51 -4.72 -4.19
N LEU A 142 -11.68 -4.43 -3.18
CA LEU A 142 -10.68 -5.37 -2.67
C LEU A 142 -11.30 -6.65 -2.15
N LEU A 143 -12.40 -6.55 -1.36
CA LEU A 143 -13.13 -7.72 -0.87
C LEU A 143 -13.73 -8.54 -2.00
N LYS A 144 -14.29 -7.92 -3.04
CA LYS A 144 -14.81 -8.63 -4.21
C LYS A 144 -13.71 -9.32 -4.99
N LYS A 145 -12.57 -8.67 -5.18
CA LYS A 145 -11.46 -9.18 -5.99
C LYS A 145 -10.78 -10.37 -5.30
N TYR A 146 -10.49 -10.25 -4.00
CA TYR A 146 -9.58 -11.16 -3.32
C TYR A 146 -10.24 -12.11 -2.31
N VAL A 147 -11.40 -11.77 -1.77
CA VAL A 147 -12.04 -12.58 -0.71
C VAL A 147 -13.26 -13.35 -1.22
N LYS A 148 -14.09 -12.74 -2.06
CA LYS A 148 -15.34 -13.38 -2.54
C LYS A 148 -15.12 -14.49 -3.56
N ASN A 149 -13.96 -14.57 -4.18
CA ASN A 149 -13.62 -15.52 -5.23
C ASN A 149 -12.75 -16.69 -4.72
N LYS A 150 -12.54 -16.79 -3.42
CA LYS A 150 -11.99 -17.93 -2.70
C LYS A 150 -13.10 -18.66 -1.98
#